data_06e58d94880c1fd9361ee52895a66d48
#
_entry.id   06e58d94880c1fd9361ee52895a66d48
#
_cell.length_a   1.000
_cell.length_b   1.000
_cell.length_c   1.000
_cell.angle_alpha   90.00
_cell.angle_beta   90.00
_cell.angle_gamma   90.00
#
_symmetry.space_group_name_H-M   'P 1'
#
loop_
_entity.id
_entity.type
_entity.pdbx_description
1 polymer ?
#
loop_
_entity_poly.entity_id
_entity_poly.type
_entity_poly.pdbx_seq_one_letter_code
_entity_poly.pdbx_strand_id
1 'polypeptide(L)'
;MKAYTRPYVNILAGEVDVGTGTFIEDADIGVLTCEHVARLSPSAFFIDGMGSVQLRPGLWRMEPDPKKDVALSSLPAAEWAKVHGRASPLPRSRFAARHEAVRDELLFFRGIAGENVGYVGNFGVDAIISGYCSQEKRDTGDSDIFEMLWKAGHATVTTGTEDAVRDRVLYDHPGGFSGSLVWNTRFVELGCELSTWTPDRAIVTGLLRRYDEATETLLVWRIEHVRAWL
;
A
#
# COMPACT_ATOMS: atom_id res chain seq x y z
N MET A 1 -12.59 0.32 -5.29
CA MET A 1 -11.17 0.47 -4.89
C MET A 1 -10.31 -0.75 -5.23
N LYS A 2 -10.65 -1.98 -4.81
CA LYS A 2 -9.79 -3.17 -4.99
C LYS A 2 -9.30 -3.38 -6.44
N ALA A 3 -10.20 -3.39 -7.42
CA ALA A 3 -9.81 -3.55 -8.83
C ALA A 3 -9.05 -2.33 -9.37
N TYR A 4 -9.41 -1.14 -8.94
CA TYR A 4 -8.80 0.12 -9.35
C TYR A 4 -7.32 0.23 -8.91
N THR A 5 -7.02 -0.14 -7.66
CA THR A 5 -5.65 -0.06 -7.13
C THR A 5 -4.77 -1.23 -7.52
N ARG A 6 -5.35 -2.29 -8.10
CA ARG A 6 -4.65 -3.52 -8.47
C ARG A 6 -3.38 -3.31 -9.30
N PRO A 7 -3.37 -2.50 -10.36
CA PRO A 7 -2.21 -2.39 -11.24
C PRO A 7 -1.03 -1.62 -10.63
N TYR A 8 -1.25 -0.88 -9.56
CA TYR A 8 -0.22 -0.04 -8.94
C TYR A 8 0.58 -0.76 -7.86
N VAL A 9 -0.03 -1.76 -7.20
CA VAL A 9 0.50 -2.42 -6.01
C VAL A 9 1.38 -3.60 -6.37
N ASN A 10 2.51 -3.71 -5.70
CA ASN A 10 3.38 -4.87 -5.74
C ASN A 10 3.79 -5.28 -4.31
N ILE A 11 4.13 -6.55 -4.14
CA ILE A 11 4.65 -7.07 -2.88
C ILE A 11 6.15 -7.22 -3.02
N LEU A 12 6.86 -6.69 -2.06
CA LEU A 12 8.31 -6.72 -1.98
C LEU A 12 8.70 -7.83 -1.01
N ALA A 13 9.36 -8.85 -1.51
CA ALA A 13 9.80 -9.97 -0.70
C ALA A 13 11.32 -9.96 -0.52
N GLY A 14 11.75 -9.92 0.75
CA GLY A 14 13.10 -10.26 1.18
C GLY A 14 13.25 -11.76 1.42
N GLU A 15 14.30 -12.17 2.14
CA GLU A 15 14.54 -13.58 2.45
C GLU A 15 13.53 -14.16 3.44
N VAL A 16 13.08 -13.38 4.41
CA VAL A 16 12.22 -13.82 5.52
C VAL A 16 11.00 -12.93 5.75
N ASP A 17 11.03 -11.72 5.24
CA ASP A 17 9.98 -10.73 5.45
C ASP A 17 9.45 -10.17 4.13
N VAL A 18 8.25 -9.62 4.21
CA VAL A 18 7.57 -9.00 3.08
C VAL A 18 7.06 -7.61 3.46
N GLY A 19 6.91 -6.78 2.45
CA GLY A 19 6.26 -5.49 2.55
C GLY A 19 5.48 -5.18 1.28
N THR A 20 4.84 -4.05 1.28
CA THR A 20 4.07 -3.56 0.13
C THR A 20 4.80 -2.40 -0.53
N GLY A 21 4.73 -2.33 -1.85
CA GLY A 21 5.21 -1.19 -2.61
C GLY A 21 4.21 -0.74 -3.65
N THR A 22 4.47 0.44 -4.20
CA THR A 22 3.66 1.01 -5.29
C THR A 22 4.57 1.46 -6.40
N PHE A 23 4.27 1.04 -7.64
CA PHE A 23 4.89 1.65 -8.80
C PHE A 23 4.36 3.08 -8.96
N ILE A 24 5.26 4.04 -9.03
CA ILE A 24 4.92 5.45 -9.23
C ILE A 24 5.58 6.01 -10.48
N GLU A 25 4.93 6.95 -11.12
CA GLU A 25 5.46 7.75 -12.21
C GLU A 25 5.92 9.10 -11.65
N ASP A 26 7.22 9.33 -11.73
CA ASP A 26 7.87 10.60 -11.43
C ASP A 26 8.67 11.06 -12.65
N ALA A 27 9.94 11.43 -12.52
CA ALA A 27 10.83 11.61 -13.69
C ALA A 27 11.01 10.30 -14.46
N ASP A 28 11.10 9.20 -13.73
CA ASP A 28 11.15 7.82 -14.21
C ASP A 28 10.13 6.96 -13.45
N ILE A 29 9.97 5.71 -13.86
CA ILE A 29 9.17 4.76 -13.08
C ILE A 29 9.99 4.31 -11.88
N GLY A 30 9.39 4.39 -10.70
CA GLY A 30 10.00 3.98 -9.45
C GLY A 30 9.12 3.06 -8.62
N VAL A 31 9.71 2.50 -7.58
CA VAL A 31 9.03 1.74 -6.53
C VAL A 31 9.10 2.53 -5.24
N LEU A 32 7.96 2.99 -4.76
CA LEU A 32 7.80 3.68 -3.48
C LEU A 32 7.38 2.68 -2.41
N THR A 33 8.04 2.72 -1.26
CA THR A 33 7.74 1.87 -0.10
C THR A 33 8.25 2.52 1.20
N CYS A 34 8.17 1.81 2.31
CA CYS A 34 8.83 2.17 3.56
C CYS A 34 10.33 1.86 3.53
N GLU A 35 11.11 2.62 4.30
CA GLU A 35 12.55 2.46 4.41
C GLU A 35 12.90 1.08 4.98
N HIS A 36 12.23 0.65 6.06
CA HIS A 36 12.48 -0.67 6.64
C HIS A 36 12.16 -1.83 5.67
N VAL A 37 11.18 -1.66 4.75
CA VAL A 37 10.90 -2.63 3.68
C VAL A 37 12.02 -2.63 2.64
N ALA A 38 12.51 -1.46 2.24
CA ALA A 38 13.63 -1.34 1.29
C ALA A 38 14.93 -1.97 1.85
N ARG A 39 15.15 -1.93 3.16
CA ARG A 39 16.29 -2.58 3.83
C ARG A 39 16.28 -4.11 3.71
N LEU A 40 15.15 -4.73 3.44
CA LEU A 40 15.09 -6.16 3.13
C LEU A 40 15.80 -6.51 1.82
N SER A 41 16.25 -5.50 1.06
CA SER A 41 16.86 -5.66 -0.25
C SER A 41 16.03 -6.55 -1.19
N PRO A 42 14.74 -6.22 -1.39
CA PRO A 42 13.83 -7.09 -2.10
C PRO A 42 14.26 -7.29 -3.55
N SER A 43 14.29 -8.54 -3.97
CA SER A 43 14.57 -8.94 -5.36
C SER A 43 13.41 -9.72 -5.99
N ALA A 44 12.52 -10.28 -5.17
CA ALA A 44 11.30 -10.93 -5.60
C ALA A 44 10.12 -9.98 -5.39
N PHE A 45 9.35 -9.79 -6.45
CA PHE A 45 8.15 -8.96 -6.47
C PHE A 45 6.97 -9.84 -6.84
N PHE A 46 5.89 -9.75 -6.08
CA PHE A 46 4.65 -10.41 -6.45
C PHE A 46 3.67 -9.37 -7.00
N ILE A 47 3.18 -9.63 -8.21
CA ILE A 47 2.24 -8.75 -8.92
C ILE A 47 0.94 -9.50 -9.14
N ASP A 48 -0.16 -8.89 -8.73
CA ASP A 48 -1.49 -9.49 -8.81
C ASP A 48 -1.86 -9.86 -10.25
N GLY A 49 -2.17 -11.14 -10.45
CA GLY A 49 -2.49 -11.71 -11.75
C GLY A 49 -1.28 -12.03 -12.64
N MET A 50 -0.06 -11.88 -12.11
CA MET A 50 1.19 -12.29 -12.76
C MET A 50 1.98 -13.28 -11.91
N GLY A 51 1.88 -13.17 -10.58
CA GLY A 51 2.67 -13.96 -9.65
C GLY A 51 4.04 -13.34 -9.34
N SER A 52 4.98 -14.18 -8.90
CA SER A 52 6.32 -13.75 -8.52
C SER A 52 7.18 -13.47 -9.75
N VAL A 53 7.89 -12.35 -9.71
CA VAL A 53 8.83 -11.91 -10.75
C VAL A 53 10.10 -11.35 -10.10
N GLN A 54 11.25 -11.67 -10.69
CA GLN A 54 12.53 -11.12 -10.27
C GLN A 54 12.72 -9.74 -10.93
N LEU A 55 12.73 -8.69 -10.11
CA LEU A 55 13.07 -7.34 -10.54
C LEU A 55 14.34 -6.88 -9.82
N ARG A 56 15.12 -6.05 -10.52
CA ARG A 56 16.33 -5.43 -9.99
C ARG A 56 16.15 -3.91 -9.99
N PRO A 57 15.57 -3.34 -8.94
CA PRO A 57 15.50 -1.90 -8.78
C PRO A 57 16.91 -1.30 -8.76
N GLY A 58 17.02 -0.03 -9.04
CA GLY A 58 18.24 0.74 -8.84
C GLY A 58 18.62 0.88 -7.36
N LEU A 59 19.48 1.80 -7.05
CA LEU A 59 19.80 2.11 -5.65
C LEU A 59 18.58 2.70 -4.95
N TRP A 60 18.33 2.23 -3.73
CA TRP A 60 17.29 2.77 -2.88
C TRP A 60 17.74 4.12 -2.30
N ARG A 61 16.99 5.17 -2.60
CA ARG A 61 17.03 6.42 -1.84
C ARG A 61 16.16 6.21 -0.61
N MET A 62 16.75 6.27 0.56
CA MET A 62 16.10 6.07 1.84
C MET A 62 16.17 7.35 2.65
N GLU A 63 15.13 7.67 3.37
CA GLU A 63 15.13 8.79 4.31
C GLU A 63 15.95 8.41 5.55
N PRO A 64 16.98 9.19 5.92
CA PRO A 64 17.83 8.87 7.06
C PRO A 64 17.14 9.06 8.42
N ASP A 65 16.09 9.87 8.49
CA ASP A 65 15.29 10.04 9.71
C ASP A 65 14.36 8.82 9.87
N PRO A 66 14.58 7.97 10.90
CA PRO A 66 13.80 6.77 11.11
C PRO A 66 12.33 7.04 11.42
N LYS A 67 11.98 8.30 11.76
CA LYS A 67 10.59 8.69 11.97
C LYS A 67 9.82 8.83 10.64
N LYS A 68 10.51 9.07 9.55
CA LYS A 68 9.88 9.29 8.25
C LYS A 68 9.69 8.04 7.42
N ASP A 69 10.54 7.04 7.59
CA ASP A 69 10.37 5.67 7.10
C ASP A 69 9.85 5.57 5.65
N VAL A 70 10.55 6.19 4.71
CA VAL A 70 10.21 6.19 3.29
C VAL A 70 11.41 5.85 2.43
N ALA A 71 11.19 5.12 1.35
CA ALA A 71 12.19 4.77 0.36
C ALA A 71 11.62 4.78 -1.06
N LEU A 72 12.47 5.13 -1.99
CA LEU A 72 12.19 5.11 -3.42
C LEU A 72 13.38 4.51 -4.16
N SER A 73 13.11 3.62 -5.10
CA SER A 73 14.11 3.17 -6.07
C SER A 73 13.60 3.37 -7.49
N SER A 74 14.46 3.82 -8.39
CA SER A 74 14.14 3.81 -9.82
C SER A 74 14.05 2.36 -10.33
N LEU A 75 13.17 2.12 -11.28
CA LEU A 75 13.06 0.82 -11.94
C LEU A 75 13.58 0.97 -13.38
N PRO A 76 14.73 0.37 -13.72
CA PRO A 76 15.27 0.44 -15.07
C PRO A 76 14.25 -0.01 -16.13
N ALA A 77 14.27 0.59 -17.30
CA ALA A 77 13.30 0.30 -18.38
C ALA A 77 13.25 -1.21 -18.75
N ALA A 78 14.39 -1.90 -18.71
CA ALA A 78 14.46 -3.34 -18.95
C ALA A 78 13.75 -4.17 -17.87
N GLU A 79 13.77 -3.69 -16.62
CA GLU A 79 13.06 -4.33 -15.51
C GLU A 79 11.56 -4.03 -15.60
N TRP A 80 11.20 -2.77 -15.90
CA TRP A 80 9.81 -2.39 -16.12
C TRP A 80 9.15 -3.19 -17.25
N ALA A 81 9.87 -3.43 -18.32
CA ALA A 81 9.37 -4.22 -19.47
C ALA A 81 8.90 -5.64 -19.08
N LYS A 82 9.43 -6.21 -17.99
CA LYS A 82 9.01 -7.53 -17.49
C LYS A 82 7.59 -7.54 -16.91
N VAL A 83 7.11 -6.42 -16.44
CA VAL A 83 5.83 -6.28 -15.71
C VAL A 83 4.83 -5.36 -16.39
N HIS A 84 5.29 -4.60 -17.37
CA HIS A 84 4.46 -3.73 -18.19
C HIS A 84 3.30 -4.51 -18.83
N GLY A 85 2.10 -3.96 -18.78
CA GLY A 85 0.87 -4.63 -19.24
C GLY A 85 0.14 -5.42 -18.14
N ARG A 86 0.78 -5.68 -17.00
CA ARG A 86 0.14 -6.21 -15.77
C ARG A 86 0.19 -5.22 -14.61
N ALA A 87 1.26 -4.43 -14.56
CA ALA A 87 1.41 -3.31 -13.65
C ALA A 87 1.27 -1.98 -14.39
N SER A 88 0.91 -0.94 -13.66
CA SER A 88 0.88 0.45 -14.13
C SER A 88 1.53 1.35 -13.08
N PRO A 89 2.27 2.38 -13.48
CA PRO A 89 2.77 3.35 -12.54
C PRO A 89 1.64 4.30 -12.15
N LEU A 90 1.59 4.66 -10.88
CA LEU A 90 0.65 5.65 -10.36
C LEU A 90 1.19 7.06 -10.61
N PRO A 91 0.48 7.91 -11.34
CA PRO A 91 0.95 9.26 -11.61
C PRO A 91 0.85 10.12 -10.34
N ARG A 92 1.83 11.02 -10.15
CA ARG A 92 1.88 11.94 -9.00
C ARG A 92 0.66 12.86 -8.89
N SER A 93 -0.06 13.08 -9.98
CA SER A 93 -1.33 13.82 -9.96
C SER A 93 -2.42 13.16 -9.12
N ARG A 94 -2.26 11.87 -8.78
CA ARG A 94 -3.16 11.14 -7.89
C ARG A 94 -2.83 11.34 -6.40
N PHE A 95 -1.76 12.06 -6.08
CA PHE A 95 -1.38 12.39 -4.71
C PHE A 95 -2.05 13.68 -4.29
N ALA A 96 -2.80 13.68 -3.19
CA ALA A 96 -3.39 14.89 -2.62
C ALA A 96 -2.30 15.93 -2.32
N ALA A 97 -2.67 17.20 -2.33
CA ALA A 97 -1.75 18.26 -1.88
C ALA A 97 -1.37 18.04 -0.41
N ARG A 98 -2.34 17.63 0.40
CA ARG A 98 -2.21 17.25 1.80
C ARG A 98 -3.32 16.31 2.23
N HIS A 99 -3.16 15.67 3.38
CA HIS A 99 -4.19 14.84 3.98
C HIS A 99 -5.29 15.71 4.61
N GLU A 100 -6.50 15.62 4.05
CA GLU A 100 -7.67 16.39 4.47
C GLU A 100 -8.94 15.52 4.34
N ALA A 101 -8.95 14.36 5.00
CA ALA A 101 -10.15 13.54 5.00
C ALA A 101 -11.25 14.20 5.86
N VAL A 102 -12.49 14.23 5.35
CA VAL A 102 -13.64 14.67 6.15
C VAL A 102 -13.91 13.68 7.29
N ARG A 103 -14.69 14.09 8.27
CA ARG A 103 -15.05 13.19 9.37
C ARG A 103 -15.78 11.96 8.84
N ASP A 104 -15.44 10.79 9.38
CA ASP A 104 -15.99 9.48 9.03
C ASP A 104 -15.73 9.03 7.58
N GLU A 105 -14.79 9.68 6.88
CA GLU A 105 -14.40 9.29 5.53
C GLU A 105 -13.82 7.88 5.50
N LEU A 106 -14.10 7.17 4.42
CA LEU A 106 -13.55 5.85 4.17
C LEU A 106 -12.15 5.97 3.59
N LEU A 107 -11.17 5.49 4.33
CA LEU A 107 -9.80 5.37 3.90
C LEU A 107 -9.53 3.92 3.48
N PHE A 108 -8.91 3.75 2.32
CA PHE A 108 -8.63 2.44 1.75
C PHE A 108 -7.14 2.28 1.47
N PHE A 109 -6.60 1.11 1.75
CA PHE A 109 -5.28 0.72 1.25
C PHE A 109 -5.32 -0.71 0.68
N ARG A 110 -4.32 -1.06 -0.11
CA ARG A 110 -4.13 -2.38 -0.68
C ARG A 110 -2.69 -2.82 -0.52
N GLY A 111 -2.49 -4.05 -0.12
CA GLY A 111 -1.18 -4.64 0.11
C GLY A 111 -1.31 -6.09 0.56
N ILE A 112 -0.37 -6.52 1.38
CA ILE A 112 -0.37 -7.87 1.93
C ILE A 112 -0.21 -7.85 3.45
N ALA A 113 -0.99 -8.68 4.14
CA ALA A 113 -0.62 -9.11 5.48
C ALA A 113 0.41 -10.24 5.35
N GLY A 114 1.50 -10.16 6.10
CA GLY A 114 2.59 -11.15 6.02
C GLY A 114 2.14 -12.59 6.26
N GLU A 115 1.12 -12.78 7.08
CA GLU A 115 0.47 -14.08 7.33
C GLU A 115 -0.24 -14.69 6.10
N ASN A 116 -0.47 -13.90 5.05
CA ASN A 116 -1.04 -14.32 3.78
C ASN A 116 0.01 -14.62 2.69
N VAL A 117 1.26 -14.82 3.10
CA VAL A 117 2.39 -15.12 2.21
C VAL A 117 2.88 -16.53 2.42
N GLY A 118 3.02 -17.26 1.34
CA GLY A 118 3.73 -18.53 1.28
C GLY A 118 5.01 -18.40 0.46
N TYR A 119 6.13 -18.89 0.97
CA TYR A 119 7.35 -19.00 0.19
C TYR A 119 7.35 -20.30 -0.62
N VAL A 120 7.60 -20.21 -1.92
CA VAL A 120 7.61 -21.34 -2.85
C VAL A 120 9.02 -21.48 -3.42
N GLY A 121 9.73 -22.52 -2.99
CA GLY A 121 11.13 -22.72 -3.39
C GLY A 121 12.03 -21.60 -2.88
N ASN A 122 13.18 -21.41 -3.52
CA ASN A 122 14.20 -20.47 -3.07
C ASN A 122 13.95 -19.01 -3.46
N PHE A 123 13.01 -18.75 -4.37
CA PHE A 123 12.81 -17.39 -4.93
C PHE A 123 11.36 -17.08 -5.33
N GLY A 124 10.42 -17.97 -5.02
CA GLY A 124 9.01 -17.77 -5.33
C GLY A 124 8.21 -17.32 -4.12
N VAL A 125 7.23 -16.48 -4.37
CA VAL A 125 6.25 -16.04 -3.36
C VAL A 125 4.86 -16.33 -3.91
N ASP A 126 4.04 -17.04 -3.15
CA ASP A 126 2.60 -17.10 -3.33
C ASP A 126 1.95 -16.18 -2.30
N ALA A 127 1.06 -15.31 -2.75
CA ALA A 127 0.56 -14.25 -1.91
C ALA A 127 -0.90 -13.91 -2.21
N ILE A 128 -1.68 -13.69 -1.17
CA ILE A 128 -3.03 -13.15 -1.30
C ILE A 128 -3.01 -11.66 -1.01
N ILE A 129 -3.00 -10.86 -2.07
CA ILE A 129 -3.08 -9.40 -1.95
C ILE A 129 -4.50 -9.01 -1.56
N SER A 130 -4.62 -8.34 -0.43
CA SER A 130 -5.89 -7.89 0.11
C SER A 130 -5.98 -6.36 0.18
N GLY A 131 -7.14 -5.85 0.48
CA GLY A 131 -7.35 -4.43 0.78
C GLY A 131 -8.18 -4.29 2.03
N TYR A 132 -7.93 -3.23 2.75
CA TYR A 132 -8.66 -2.90 3.97
C TYR A 132 -9.23 -1.49 3.86
N CYS A 133 -10.46 -1.32 4.34
CA CYS A 133 -11.14 -0.05 4.38
C CYS A 133 -11.52 0.26 5.82
N SER A 134 -11.15 1.44 6.29
CA SER A 134 -11.42 1.88 7.65
C SER A 134 -11.53 3.40 7.70
N GLN A 135 -11.56 3.95 8.90
CA GLN A 135 -11.67 5.37 9.16
C GLN A 135 -10.46 5.89 9.91
N GLU A 136 -10.22 7.19 9.82
CA GLU A 136 -9.23 7.88 10.62
C GLU A 136 -9.68 7.93 12.08
N LYS A 137 -8.77 7.58 12.98
CA LYS A 137 -8.90 7.89 14.40
C LYS A 137 -8.53 9.36 14.61
N ARG A 138 -9.48 10.13 15.09
CA ARG A 138 -9.31 11.58 15.31
C ARG A 138 -8.57 11.88 16.61
N ASP A 139 -8.04 13.09 16.69
CA ASP A 139 -7.45 13.67 17.90
C ASP A 139 -6.14 13.01 18.37
N THR A 140 -5.33 12.56 17.42
CA THR A 140 -4.00 11.98 17.71
C THR A 140 -2.93 13.03 18.03
N GLY A 141 -3.14 14.27 17.62
CA GLY A 141 -2.25 15.40 17.93
C GLY A 141 -0.91 15.43 17.18
N ASP A 142 -0.63 14.46 16.33
CA ASP A 142 0.60 14.41 15.54
C ASP A 142 0.38 15.12 14.19
N SER A 143 1.29 16.04 13.85
CA SER A 143 1.22 16.81 12.60
C SER A 143 1.73 16.03 11.39
N ASP A 144 2.55 15.01 11.60
CA ASP A 144 3.26 14.32 10.54
C ASP A 144 2.56 13.02 10.14
N ILE A 145 1.83 12.42 11.07
CA ILE A 145 1.09 11.18 10.86
C ILE A 145 -0.41 11.36 11.13
N PHE A 146 -1.20 10.46 10.60
CA PHE A 146 -2.55 10.19 11.05
C PHE A 146 -2.70 8.69 11.34
N GLU A 147 -3.69 8.36 12.14
CA GLU A 147 -3.96 6.99 12.55
C GLU A 147 -5.22 6.46 11.88
N MET A 148 -5.15 5.25 11.33
CA MET A 148 -6.33 4.52 10.87
C MET A 148 -6.70 3.44 11.88
N LEU A 149 -7.98 3.30 12.15
CA LEU A 149 -8.49 2.23 12.99
C LEU A 149 -8.19 0.85 12.38
N TRP A 150 -7.61 -0.05 13.17
CA TRP A 150 -7.45 -1.44 12.80
C TRP A 150 -8.38 -2.30 13.65
N LYS A 151 -9.46 -2.78 13.04
CA LYS A 151 -10.51 -3.57 13.69
C LYS A 151 -10.69 -4.89 12.94
N ALA A 152 -9.60 -5.64 12.79
CA ALA A 152 -9.59 -6.87 11.99
C ALA A 152 -10.63 -7.90 12.45
N GLY A 153 -10.81 -8.09 13.76
CA GLY A 153 -11.83 -8.98 14.32
C GLY A 153 -13.28 -8.60 13.99
N HIS A 154 -13.50 -7.37 13.49
CA HIS A 154 -14.81 -6.89 13.02
C HIS A 154 -14.84 -6.69 11.49
N ALA A 155 -13.76 -7.07 10.79
CA ALA A 155 -13.68 -6.91 9.35
C ALA A 155 -14.70 -7.82 8.64
N THR A 156 -15.46 -7.25 7.72
CA THR A 156 -16.32 -8.02 6.84
C THR A 156 -15.63 -8.18 5.49
N VAL A 157 -15.41 -9.42 5.07
CA VAL A 157 -14.88 -9.71 3.73
C VAL A 157 -15.96 -9.38 2.70
N THR A 158 -15.70 -8.37 1.90
CA THR A 158 -16.65 -7.90 0.89
C THR A 158 -16.62 -8.73 -0.39
N THR A 159 -17.63 -8.53 -1.22
CA THR A 159 -17.83 -9.18 -2.52
C THR A 159 -16.64 -9.08 -3.48
N GLY A 160 -16.52 -10.00 -4.41
CA GLY A 160 -15.50 -10.03 -5.46
C GLY A 160 -14.25 -10.83 -5.12
N THR A 161 -14.26 -11.55 -4.00
CA THR A 161 -13.25 -12.56 -3.65
C THR A 161 -13.89 -13.94 -3.81
N GLU A 162 -13.21 -14.87 -4.47
CA GLU A 162 -13.66 -16.27 -4.54
C GLU A 162 -13.74 -16.85 -3.12
N ASP A 163 -14.73 -17.67 -2.84
CA ASP A 163 -14.97 -18.24 -1.51
C ASP A 163 -13.71 -18.95 -0.98
N ALA A 164 -13.04 -19.73 -1.82
CA ALA A 164 -11.82 -20.45 -1.46
C ALA A 164 -10.64 -19.49 -1.09
N VAL A 165 -10.61 -18.28 -1.63
CA VAL A 165 -9.62 -17.27 -1.28
C VAL A 165 -10.03 -16.55 0.00
N ARG A 166 -11.32 -16.23 0.13
CA ARG A 166 -11.87 -15.55 1.30
C ARG A 166 -11.60 -16.33 2.59
N ASP A 167 -11.79 -17.64 2.56
CA ASP A 167 -11.63 -18.51 3.72
C ASP A 167 -10.15 -18.71 4.14
N ARG A 168 -9.22 -18.29 3.28
CA ARG A 168 -7.77 -18.36 3.52
C ARG A 168 -7.15 -17.04 3.95
N VAL A 169 -7.86 -15.91 3.80
CA VAL A 169 -7.32 -14.60 4.14
C VAL A 169 -7.34 -14.40 5.64
N LEU A 170 -6.17 -14.14 6.21
CA LEU A 170 -5.97 -13.82 7.62
C LEU A 170 -5.80 -12.30 7.79
N TYR A 171 -6.32 -11.76 8.88
CA TYR A 171 -6.23 -10.36 9.24
C TYR A 171 -5.88 -10.16 10.72
N ASP A 172 -5.25 -11.14 11.34
CA ASP A 172 -4.94 -11.08 12.77
C ASP A 172 -3.85 -10.03 13.03
N HIS A 173 -2.86 -9.96 12.13
CA HIS A 173 -1.77 -9.02 12.24
C HIS A 173 -1.52 -8.25 10.94
N PRO A 174 -1.43 -6.89 10.97
CA PRO A 174 -1.23 -6.08 9.77
C PRO A 174 0.22 -5.97 9.30
N GLY A 175 1.15 -6.73 9.85
CA GLY A 175 2.53 -6.80 9.37
C GLY A 175 2.58 -7.13 7.88
N GLY A 176 3.44 -6.43 7.11
CA GLY A 176 3.53 -6.57 5.65
C GLY A 176 2.75 -5.51 4.86
N PHE A 177 1.76 -4.85 5.44
CA PHE A 177 1.11 -3.71 4.78
C PHE A 177 1.98 -2.44 4.73
N SER A 178 3.09 -2.40 5.42
CA SER A 178 4.06 -1.30 5.35
C SER A 178 4.45 -1.00 3.91
N GLY A 179 4.38 0.27 3.51
CA GLY A 179 4.60 0.73 2.15
C GLY A 179 3.34 0.79 1.27
N SER A 180 2.18 0.39 1.79
CA SER A 180 0.90 0.59 1.10
C SER A 180 0.56 2.07 1.03
N LEU A 181 0.10 2.53 -0.13
CA LEU A 181 -0.52 3.86 -0.23
C LEU A 181 -1.94 3.83 0.32
N VAL A 182 -2.24 4.82 1.16
CA VAL A 182 -3.58 5.04 1.71
C VAL A 182 -4.33 6.03 0.83
N TRP A 183 -5.52 5.65 0.45
CA TRP A 183 -6.42 6.40 -0.41
C TRP A 183 -7.56 7.00 0.41
N ASN A 184 -7.75 8.31 0.34
CA ASN A 184 -9.01 8.94 0.70
C ASN A 184 -10.01 8.64 -0.41
N THR A 185 -11.07 7.90 -0.11
CA THR A 185 -12.07 7.52 -1.12
C THR A 185 -12.93 8.69 -1.54
N ARG A 186 -13.01 9.74 -0.73
CA ARG A 186 -13.91 10.88 -0.90
C ARG A 186 -15.39 10.46 -1.03
N PHE A 187 -15.73 9.29 -0.53
CA PHE A 187 -17.08 8.76 -0.63
C PHE A 187 -18.05 9.55 0.25
N VAL A 188 -17.64 9.82 1.50
CA VAL A 188 -18.45 10.63 2.43
C VAL A 188 -18.48 12.09 1.98
N GLU A 189 -17.32 12.65 1.62
CA GLU A 189 -17.21 14.02 1.09
C GLU A 189 -18.14 14.28 -0.10
N LEU A 190 -18.34 13.28 -0.96
CA LEU A 190 -19.19 13.37 -2.16
C LEU A 190 -20.64 12.91 -1.96
N GLY A 191 -21.09 12.72 -0.73
CA GLY A 191 -22.49 12.49 -0.40
C GLY A 191 -22.92 11.03 -0.25
N CYS A 192 -21.98 10.09 -0.15
CA CYS A 192 -22.24 8.66 0.12
C CYS A 192 -23.09 7.91 -0.92
N GLU A 193 -23.09 8.37 -2.18
CA GLU A 193 -23.91 7.75 -3.22
C GLU A 193 -23.11 6.79 -4.10
N LEU A 194 -23.31 5.48 -3.94
CA LEU A 194 -22.65 4.44 -4.75
C LEU A 194 -23.00 4.53 -6.24
N SER A 195 -24.16 5.04 -6.59
CA SER A 195 -24.60 5.17 -7.98
C SER A 195 -23.79 6.20 -8.78
N THR A 196 -23.22 7.19 -8.10
CA THR A 196 -22.47 8.30 -8.71
C THR A 196 -20.98 8.27 -8.37
N TRP A 197 -20.60 7.51 -7.35
CA TRP A 197 -19.22 7.40 -6.93
C TRP A 197 -18.44 6.41 -7.82
N THR A 198 -17.22 6.81 -8.21
CA THR A 198 -16.29 5.94 -8.93
C THR A 198 -14.91 5.98 -8.27
N PRO A 199 -14.10 4.92 -8.40
CA PRO A 199 -12.75 4.89 -7.81
C PRO A 199 -11.82 6.02 -8.29
N ASP A 200 -12.10 6.62 -9.44
CA ASP A 200 -11.34 7.77 -9.96
C ASP A 200 -11.50 9.04 -9.11
N ARG A 201 -12.49 9.07 -8.24
CA ARG A 201 -12.67 10.16 -7.26
C ARG A 201 -11.69 10.06 -6.10
N ALA A 202 -11.19 8.87 -5.81
CA ALA A 202 -10.25 8.64 -4.73
C ALA A 202 -8.88 9.28 -5.02
N ILE A 203 -8.18 9.70 -3.98
CA ILE A 203 -6.89 10.36 -4.05
C ILE A 203 -5.95 9.79 -2.98
N VAL A 204 -4.67 9.64 -3.28
CA VAL A 204 -3.68 9.17 -2.28
C VAL A 204 -3.48 10.23 -1.22
N THR A 205 -3.59 9.83 0.04
CA THR A 205 -3.56 10.73 1.20
C THR A 205 -2.46 10.38 2.21
N GLY A 206 -1.76 9.26 2.04
CA GLY A 206 -0.64 8.89 2.92
C GLY A 206 0.07 7.61 2.52
N LEU A 207 1.16 7.32 3.24
CA LEU A 207 1.97 6.09 3.16
C LEU A 207 1.85 5.36 4.49
N LEU A 208 1.33 4.13 4.48
CA LEU A 208 1.21 3.29 5.66
C LEU A 208 2.58 2.80 6.11
N ARG A 209 2.94 3.09 7.36
CA ARG A 209 4.27 2.80 7.91
C ARG A 209 4.28 1.54 8.75
N ARG A 210 3.47 1.50 9.80
CA ARG A 210 3.47 0.41 10.78
C ARG A 210 2.15 0.34 11.54
N TYR A 211 2.01 -0.73 12.27
CA TYR A 211 0.97 -0.92 13.27
C TYR A 211 1.47 -0.53 14.65
N ASP A 212 0.61 0.12 15.42
CA ASP A 212 0.82 0.39 16.84
C ASP A 212 -0.13 -0.51 17.64
N GLU A 213 0.44 -1.50 18.30
CA GLU A 213 -0.32 -2.46 19.13
C GLU A 213 -0.98 -1.79 20.34
N ALA A 214 -0.35 -0.76 20.92
CA ALA A 214 -0.87 -0.10 22.10
C ALA A 214 -2.17 0.68 21.84
N THR A 215 -2.29 1.22 20.64
CA THR A 215 -3.47 2.00 20.20
C THR A 215 -4.39 1.24 19.27
N GLU A 216 -3.99 0.04 18.82
CA GLU A 216 -4.67 -0.77 17.80
C GLU A 216 -4.94 0.04 16.53
N THR A 217 -3.94 0.81 16.08
CA THR A 217 -4.05 1.66 14.89
C THR A 217 -2.91 1.45 13.91
N LEU A 218 -3.19 1.78 12.66
CA LEU A 218 -2.20 1.85 11.59
C LEU A 218 -1.69 3.29 11.51
N LEU A 219 -0.38 3.47 11.65
CA LEU A 219 0.28 4.76 11.55
C LEU A 219 0.59 5.08 10.10
N VAL A 220 0.08 6.20 9.61
CA VAL A 220 0.18 6.62 8.22
C VAL A 220 0.88 7.97 8.12
N TRP A 221 1.96 8.02 7.36
CA TRP A 221 2.65 9.26 7.09
C TRP A 221 1.86 10.10 6.08
N ARG A 222 1.60 11.37 6.43
CA ARG A 222 0.77 12.28 5.63
C ARG A 222 1.39 12.51 4.27
N ILE A 223 0.55 12.59 3.25
CA ILE A 223 0.99 12.65 1.86
C ILE A 223 1.80 13.91 1.53
N GLU A 224 1.54 15.04 2.20
CA GLU A 224 2.30 16.28 2.01
C GLU A 224 3.78 16.08 2.28
N HIS A 225 4.13 15.27 3.29
CA HIS A 225 5.52 14.96 3.62
C HIS A 225 6.15 13.99 2.61
N VAL A 226 5.40 12.97 2.18
CA VAL A 226 5.84 12.07 1.10
C VAL A 226 6.13 12.85 -0.17
N ARG A 227 5.21 13.76 -0.56
CA ARG A 227 5.38 14.63 -1.75
C ARG A 227 6.58 15.55 -1.66
N ALA A 228 6.82 16.14 -0.48
CA ALA A 228 7.97 17.00 -0.25
C ALA A 228 9.29 16.25 -0.29
N TRP A 229 9.25 14.95 0.05
CA TRP A 229 10.42 14.08 0.01
C TRP A 229 10.69 13.54 -1.41
N LEU A 230 9.67 13.27 -2.23
CA LEU A 230 9.79 12.83 -3.63
C LEU A 230 10.38 13.94 -4.52
#